data_c4a8bfc7dfefbc2c02f53f2613440ef0
#
_entry.id   c4a8bfc7dfefbc2c02f53f2613440ef0
#
_cell.length_a   1.000
_cell.length_b   1.000
_cell.length_c   1.000
_cell.angle_alpha   90.00
_cell.angle_beta   90.00
_cell.angle_gamma   90.00
#
_symmetry.space_group_name_H-M   'P 1'
#
loop_
_entity.id
_entity.type
_entity.pdbx_description
1 polymer ?
#
loop_
_entity_poly.entity_id
_entity_poly.type
_entity_poly.pdbx_seq_one_letter_code
_entity_poly.pdbx_strand_id
1 'polypeptide(L)'
;MAAEVRPRARDLGLVVGTLPTGPLNAITDVAGVAVGHATLIRGDDVRTGVTAVLPHMGNMFREKVPGAVFIGNAFGKFIGATQVNELGEIETPILLTSTLNVWRVADALVDYMLGLEGNEQVRSINPVVAETNDGLLNDVRSRPLGRQEVFAALRSASTGPVEEGAVGAGAGTIAFGFKGGIGTASRRLSPSQGGWTVGVLVQTNYGGDLRICGAPVGRELRGVSSSADGSVIVVIATDAPVDARNLRRMAARAMLGLARTGSAGANGSGDYAIAFSSAPELRIRAVGQAQPARLLSNEAMSPLFLAVIEATEEAVYNSLFRAVTVSARGRTVPALPLEPTLAILRRYGVLR
;
A
#
# COMPACT_ATOMS: atom_id res chain seq x y z
N MET A 1 -8.63 1.84 28.04
CA MET A 1 -9.65 1.12 27.28
C MET A 1 -8.94 0.53 26.06
N ALA A 2 -9.06 -0.78 25.82
CA ALA A 2 -8.56 -1.37 24.56
C ALA A 2 -9.26 -0.69 23.39
N ALA A 3 -8.52 -0.29 22.38
CA ALA A 3 -9.10 0.31 21.17
C ALA A 3 -10.08 -0.70 20.56
N GLU A 4 -11.30 -0.27 20.27
CA GLU A 4 -12.31 -1.09 19.61
C GLU A 4 -11.76 -1.58 18.26
N VAL A 5 -11.60 -2.87 18.11
CA VAL A 5 -11.12 -3.49 16.85
C VAL A 5 -12.27 -3.46 15.86
N ARG A 6 -12.22 -2.53 14.89
CA ARG A 6 -13.22 -2.40 13.84
C ARG A 6 -13.10 -3.56 12.83
N PRO A 7 -14.21 -4.02 12.25
CA PRO A 7 -14.21 -5.15 11.31
C PRO A 7 -13.58 -4.77 9.97
N ARG A 8 -13.11 -5.77 9.23
CA ARG A 8 -12.73 -5.67 7.81
C ARG A 8 -13.97 -5.84 6.91
N ALA A 9 -13.84 -5.55 5.64
CA ALA A 9 -14.94 -5.72 4.67
C ALA A 9 -15.55 -7.14 4.69
N ARG A 10 -14.72 -8.18 4.73
CA ARG A 10 -15.18 -9.57 4.75
C ARG A 10 -15.83 -9.98 6.05
N ASP A 11 -15.42 -9.43 7.19
CA ASP A 11 -16.04 -9.68 8.49
C ASP A 11 -17.49 -9.17 8.52
N LEU A 12 -17.82 -8.22 7.65
CA LEU A 12 -19.13 -7.64 7.43
C LEU A 12 -19.94 -8.37 6.35
N GLY A 13 -19.40 -9.44 5.77
CA GLY A 13 -20.04 -10.19 4.67
C GLY A 13 -19.83 -9.61 3.28
N LEU A 14 -18.98 -8.58 3.12
CA LEU A 14 -18.64 -8.01 1.81
C LEU A 14 -17.64 -8.91 1.08
N VAL A 15 -18.02 -9.41 -0.08
CA VAL A 15 -17.16 -10.20 -0.96
C VAL A 15 -16.80 -9.36 -2.19
N VAL A 16 -15.54 -8.96 -2.28
CA VAL A 16 -15.03 -8.16 -3.40
C VAL A 16 -14.44 -9.08 -4.46
N GLY A 17 -14.99 -9.01 -5.66
CA GLY A 17 -14.51 -9.78 -6.80
C GLY A 17 -14.89 -11.27 -6.76
N THR A 18 -14.18 -12.08 -7.53
CA THR A 18 -14.45 -13.50 -7.77
C THR A 18 -13.34 -14.44 -7.33
N LEU A 19 -12.12 -13.93 -7.16
CA LEU A 19 -10.96 -14.73 -6.76
C LEU A 19 -10.95 -14.96 -5.25
N PRO A 20 -10.55 -16.17 -4.79
CA PRO A 20 -10.38 -16.44 -3.37
C PRO A 20 -9.20 -15.63 -2.80
N THR A 21 -9.28 -15.32 -1.49
CA THR A 21 -8.19 -14.69 -0.75
C THR A 21 -7.15 -15.70 -0.30
N GLY A 22 -5.95 -15.22 0.03
CA GLY A 22 -5.04 -15.98 0.89
C GLY A 22 -5.56 -16.05 2.35
N PRO A 23 -4.87 -16.81 3.22
CA PRO A 23 -5.31 -17.07 4.60
C PRO A 23 -5.48 -15.81 5.45
N LEU A 24 -4.60 -14.81 5.30
CA LEU A 24 -4.65 -13.55 6.03
C LEU A 24 -5.43 -12.47 5.29
N ASN A 25 -5.72 -12.69 4.01
CA ASN A 25 -6.24 -11.68 3.09
C ASN A 25 -5.41 -10.39 3.18
N ALA A 26 -4.09 -10.50 3.12
CA ALA A 26 -3.12 -9.44 3.31
C ALA A 26 -1.95 -9.58 2.32
N ILE A 27 -1.18 -8.50 2.12
CA ILE A 27 0.01 -8.53 1.27
C ILE A 27 1.03 -9.59 1.74
N THR A 28 1.02 -9.89 3.03
CA THR A 28 1.88 -10.90 3.66
C THR A 28 1.48 -12.35 3.36
N ASP A 29 0.38 -12.59 2.65
CA ASP A 29 0.08 -13.92 2.06
C ASP A 29 1.04 -14.28 0.92
N VAL A 30 1.72 -13.27 0.35
CA VAL A 30 2.80 -13.50 -0.61
C VAL A 30 4.05 -13.93 0.13
N ALA A 31 4.58 -15.09 -0.21
CA ALA A 31 5.69 -15.71 0.51
C ALA A 31 6.92 -14.79 0.63
N GLY A 32 7.41 -14.64 1.85
CA GLY A 32 8.59 -13.84 2.20
C GLY A 32 8.30 -12.35 2.43
N VAL A 33 7.13 -11.84 2.06
CA VAL A 33 6.77 -10.43 2.25
C VAL A 33 6.46 -10.16 3.71
N ALA A 34 7.05 -9.09 4.24
CA ALA A 34 6.82 -8.63 5.61
C ALA A 34 6.39 -7.16 5.63
N VAL A 35 5.58 -6.80 6.64
CA VAL A 35 5.10 -5.42 6.86
C VAL A 35 5.34 -5.02 8.30
N GLY A 36 5.81 -3.79 8.49
CA GLY A 36 5.97 -3.19 9.81
C GLY A 36 5.53 -1.73 9.84
N HIS A 37 5.15 -1.26 11.03
CA HIS A 37 4.66 0.10 11.23
C HIS A 37 5.36 0.77 12.41
N ALA A 38 5.57 2.08 12.26
CA ALA A 38 5.87 2.97 13.39
C ALA A 38 4.89 4.14 13.33
N THR A 39 3.99 4.20 14.30
CA THR A 39 2.99 5.27 14.42
C THR A 39 3.49 6.32 15.40
N LEU A 40 3.47 7.59 14.99
CA LEU A 40 3.83 8.73 15.84
C LEU A 40 2.61 9.59 16.12
N ILE A 41 2.17 9.56 17.38
CA ILE A 41 1.12 10.43 17.93
C ILE A 41 1.74 11.28 19.01
N ARG A 42 1.74 12.61 18.86
CA ARG A 42 2.32 13.52 19.82
C ARG A 42 1.50 14.81 19.91
N GLY A 43 1.17 15.24 21.14
CA GLY A 43 0.33 16.42 21.37
C GLY A 43 -0.98 16.39 20.59
N ASP A 44 -1.45 17.58 20.20
CA ASP A 44 -2.65 17.73 19.37
C ASP A 44 -2.32 17.89 17.87
N ASP A 45 -1.05 17.92 17.47
CA ASP A 45 -0.62 18.37 16.15
C ASP A 45 0.13 17.31 15.32
N VAL A 46 0.48 16.15 15.90
CA VAL A 46 1.21 15.10 15.18
C VAL A 46 0.40 13.80 15.13
N ARG A 47 -0.02 13.43 13.92
CA ARG A 47 -0.69 12.15 13.57
C ARG A 47 -0.08 11.64 12.28
N THR A 48 1.00 10.87 12.37
CA THR A 48 1.78 10.43 11.21
C THR A 48 2.52 9.13 11.51
N GLY A 49 3.35 8.66 10.59
CA GLY A 49 4.18 7.48 10.81
C GLY A 49 4.90 6.99 9.56
N VAL A 50 5.50 5.81 9.71
CA VAL A 50 6.19 5.07 8.66
C VAL A 50 5.58 3.68 8.56
N THR A 51 5.32 3.23 7.33
CA THR A 51 4.98 1.84 7.01
C THR A 51 6.08 1.27 6.13
N ALA A 52 6.63 0.13 6.52
CA ALA A 52 7.67 -0.58 5.77
C ALA A 52 7.10 -1.84 5.14
N VAL A 53 7.35 -2.04 3.84
CA VAL A 53 7.07 -3.30 3.12
C VAL A 53 8.40 -3.87 2.67
N LEU A 54 8.73 -5.06 3.16
CA LEU A 54 9.95 -5.79 2.83
C LEU A 54 9.59 -6.92 1.84
N PRO A 55 10.08 -6.89 0.60
CA PRO A 55 9.91 -8.01 -0.33
C PRO A 55 10.46 -9.33 0.17
N HIS A 56 11.44 -9.30 1.07
CA HIS A 56 11.96 -10.42 1.86
C HIS A 56 12.77 -9.92 3.07
N MET A 57 13.07 -10.79 4.00
CA MET A 57 13.74 -10.47 5.26
C MET A 57 15.29 -10.45 5.16
N GLY A 58 15.87 -10.79 4.02
CA GLY A 58 17.32 -10.77 3.80
C GLY A 58 17.85 -9.38 3.43
N ASN A 59 19.16 -9.29 3.17
CA ASN A 59 19.79 -8.06 2.68
C ASN A 59 19.38 -7.78 1.23
N MET A 60 18.42 -6.84 1.06
CA MET A 60 17.83 -6.50 -0.23
C MET A 60 18.81 -5.92 -1.24
N PHE A 61 19.90 -5.30 -0.78
CA PHE A 61 20.92 -4.80 -1.68
C PHE A 61 21.72 -5.93 -2.33
N ARG A 62 21.91 -7.04 -1.61
CA ARG A 62 22.64 -8.22 -2.09
C ARG A 62 21.77 -9.16 -2.91
N GLU A 63 20.49 -9.19 -2.62
CA GLU A 63 19.49 -10.02 -3.31
C GLU A 63 18.28 -9.14 -3.67
N LYS A 64 18.43 -8.35 -4.74
CA LYS A 64 17.37 -7.46 -5.20
C LYS A 64 16.21 -8.26 -5.77
N VAL A 65 15.06 -7.63 -5.86
CA VAL A 65 13.86 -8.22 -6.48
C VAL A 65 13.48 -7.47 -7.76
N PRO A 66 12.94 -8.14 -8.78
CA PRO A 66 12.37 -7.44 -9.92
C PRO A 66 11.21 -6.55 -9.46
N GLY A 67 11.16 -5.33 -10.00
CA GLY A 67 10.13 -4.36 -9.65
C GLY A 67 9.89 -3.31 -10.72
N ALA A 68 8.74 -2.64 -10.61
CA ALA A 68 8.39 -1.53 -11.49
C ALA A 68 7.40 -0.57 -10.83
N VAL A 69 7.49 0.70 -11.17
CA VAL A 69 6.56 1.75 -10.74
C VAL A 69 5.67 2.17 -11.91
N PHE A 70 4.38 2.29 -11.64
CA PHE A 70 3.42 2.94 -12.54
C PHE A 70 2.92 4.24 -11.90
N ILE A 71 2.89 5.31 -12.68
CA ILE A 71 2.43 6.63 -12.26
C ILE A 71 1.06 6.87 -12.90
N GLY A 72 0.01 6.91 -12.08
CA GLY A 72 -1.34 7.26 -12.50
C GLY A 72 -1.49 8.77 -12.62
N ASN A 73 -1.07 9.51 -11.61
CA ASN A 73 -0.92 10.96 -11.60
C ASN A 73 0.24 11.33 -10.66
N ALA A 74 1.04 12.33 -10.99
CA ALA A 74 2.34 12.58 -10.35
C ALA A 74 2.37 13.80 -9.42
N PHE A 75 1.27 14.26 -8.89
CA PHE A 75 1.27 15.34 -7.91
C PHE A 75 1.70 14.83 -6.52
N GLY A 76 2.94 14.38 -6.41
CA GLY A 76 3.51 13.78 -5.20
C GLY A 76 4.98 13.46 -5.35
N LYS A 77 5.54 12.74 -4.39
CA LYS A 77 6.95 12.34 -4.37
C LYS A 77 7.05 10.82 -4.25
N PHE A 78 7.81 10.24 -5.14
CA PHE A 78 8.20 8.84 -5.08
C PHE A 78 9.71 8.75 -5.34
N ILE A 79 10.52 8.77 -4.25
CA ILE A 79 11.97 8.63 -4.33
C ILE A 79 12.31 7.22 -4.81
N GLY A 80 13.32 7.11 -5.66
CA GLY A 80 13.81 5.84 -6.19
C GLY A 80 13.11 5.33 -7.45
N ALA A 81 11.97 5.91 -7.83
CA ALA A 81 11.15 5.43 -8.96
C ALA A 81 11.90 5.40 -10.31
N THR A 82 12.80 6.37 -10.55
CA THR A 82 13.56 6.44 -11.80
C THR A 82 14.48 5.24 -11.99
N GLN A 83 15.28 4.89 -10.97
CA GLN A 83 16.16 3.72 -11.03
C GLN A 83 15.36 2.42 -11.08
N VAL A 84 14.28 2.30 -10.31
CA VAL A 84 13.41 1.10 -10.35
C VAL A 84 12.86 0.89 -11.76
N ASN A 85 12.42 1.95 -12.44
CA ASN A 85 11.87 1.82 -13.80
C ASN A 85 12.95 1.59 -14.87
N GLU A 86 14.14 2.16 -14.70
CA GLU A 86 15.25 1.99 -15.64
C GLU A 86 15.90 0.61 -15.53
N LEU A 87 16.17 0.16 -14.29
CA LEU A 87 16.88 -1.11 -14.06
C LEU A 87 15.92 -2.30 -13.88
N GLY A 88 14.65 -2.06 -13.58
CA GLY A 88 13.67 -3.12 -13.33
C GLY A 88 13.87 -3.86 -12.01
N GLU A 89 14.58 -3.25 -11.03
CA GLU A 89 14.93 -3.89 -9.77
C GLU A 89 14.75 -2.96 -8.57
N ILE A 90 14.48 -3.56 -7.40
CA ILE A 90 14.35 -2.88 -6.10
C ILE A 90 15.44 -3.42 -5.18
N GLU A 91 16.22 -2.52 -4.57
CA GLU A 91 17.38 -2.85 -3.74
C GLU A 91 17.24 -2.45 -2.27
N THR A 92 16.09 -1.88 -1.88
CA THR A 92 15.78 -1.50 -0.49
C THR A 92 14.37 -1.93 -0.12
N PRO A 93 14.01 -2.01 1.17
CA PRO A 93 12.62 -1.98 1.59
C PRO A 93 11.87 -0.79 0.96
N ILE A 94 10.54 -0.94 0.79
CA ILE A 94 9.65 0.11 0.30
C ILE A 94 9.05 0.79 1.52
N LEU A 95 9.30 2.10 1.69
CA LEU A 95 8.74 2.85 2.82
C LEU A 95 7.65 3.82 2.36
N LEU A 96 6.58 3.89 3.15
CA LEU A 96 5.47 4.84 2.99
C LEU A 96 5.49 5.82 4.16
N THR A 97 5.19 7.10 3.89
CA THR A 97 5.27 8.15 4.92
C THR A 97 4.41 9.37 4.58
N SER A 98 4.61 10.46 5.31
CA SER A 98 4.03 11.79 5.10
C SER A 98 4.85 12.63 4.11
N THR A 99 4.18 13.50 3.37
CA THR A 99 4.71 14.26 2.23
C THR A 99 6.06 14.95 2.48
N LEU A 100 6.18 15.79 3.50
CA LEU A 100 7.44 16.52 3.77
C LEU A 100 8.49 15.70 4.54
N ASN A 101 8.14 14.50 5.02
CA ASN A 101 9.08 13.59 5.66
C ASN A 101 9.82 12.69 4.67
N VAL A 102 9.37 12.61 3.43
CA VAL A 102 9.89 11.66 2.44
C VAL A 102 11.42 11.66 2.34
N TRP A 103 12.07 12.84 2.36
CA TRP A 103 13.53 12.94 2.29
C TRP A 103 14.22 12.46 3.56
N ARG A 104 13.68 12.78 4.75
CA ARG A 104 14.24 12.31 6.04
C ARG A 104 14.11 10.81 6.21
N VAL A 105 13.00 10.26 5.74
CA VAL A 105 12.75 8.81 5.74
C VAL A 105 13.68 8.12 4.74
N ALA A 106 13.94 8.72 3.57
CA ALA A 106 14.88 8.20 2.60
C ALA A 106 16.32 8.20 3.11
N ASP A 107 16.75 9.28 3.74
CA ASP A 107 18.06 9.40 4.38
C ASP A 107 18.24 8.32 5.47
N ALA A 108 17.25 8.18 6.35
CA ALA A 108 17.27 7.15 7.39
C ALA A 108 17.23 5.72 6.83
N LEU A 109 16.57 5.49 5.68
CA LEU A 109 16.62 4.20 4.99
C LEU A 109 18.01 3.90 4.45
N VAL A 110 18.70 4.91 3.89
CA VAL A 110 20.11 4.77 3.47
C VAL A 110 20.99 4.40 4.67
N ASP A 111 20.86 5.09 5.81
CA ASP A 111 21.56 4.75 7.05
C ASP A 111 21.33 3.28 7.48
N TYR A 112 20.07 2.83 7.41
CA TYR A 112 19.74 1.45 7.75
C TYR A 112 20.43 0.46 6.81
N MET A 113 20.37 0.70 5.50
CA MET A 113 20.95 -0.17 4.49
C MET A 113 22.48 -0.23 4.57
N LEU A 114 23.14 0.90 4.82
CA LEU A 114 24.59 0.96 5.01
C LEU A 114 25.04 0.21 6.28
N GLY A 115 24.19 0.15 7.29
CA GLY A 115 24.47 -0.57 8.54
C GLY A 115 24.25 -2.09 8.48
N LEU A 116 23.77 -2.63 7.35
CA LEU A 116 23.58 -4.07 7.21
C LEU A 116 24.91 -4.80 6.95
N GLU A 117 25.07 -5.96 7.58
CA GLU A 117 26.21 -6.85 7.32
C GLU A 117 26.33 -7.16 5.82
N GLY A 118 27.54 -7.11 5.30
CA GLY A 118 27.86 -7.30 3.90
C GLY A 118 27.72 -6.03 3.05
N ASN A 119 27.29 -4.90 3.61
CA ASN A 119 27.18 -3.63 2.88
C ASN A 119 28.32 -2.64 3.14
N GLU A 120 29.41 -3.05 3.81
CA GLU A 120 30.53 -2.20 4.26
C GLU A 120 31.23 -1.46 3.09
N GLN A 121 31.17 -2.03 1.89
CA GLN A 121 31.77 -1.44 0.67
C GLN A 121 30.75 -0.78 -0.26
N VAL A 122 29.48 -0.71 0.12
CA VAL A 122 28.42 -0.06 -0.68
C VAL A 122 28.62 1.44 -0.67
N ARG A 123 28.58 2.06 -1.86
CA ARG A 123 28.82 3.51 -2.04
C ARG A 123 27.64 4.23 -2.70
N SER A 124 26.60 3.52 -3.09
CA SER A 124 25.40 4.08 -3.69
C SER A 124 24.21 3.18 -3.33
N ILE A 125 23.12 3.77 -2.89
CA ILE A 125 21.86 3.08 -2.57
C ILE A 125 20.72 3.92 -3.12
N ASN A 126 19.75 3.26 -3.76
CA ASN A 126 18.53 3.90 -4.25
C ASN A 126 17.37 3.64 -3.27
N PRO A 127 17.12 4.52 -2.29
CA PRO A 127 16.03 4.33 -1.34
C PRO A 127 14.67 4.46 -2.04
N VAL A 128 13.76 3.54 -1.76
CA VAL A 128 12.39 3.54 -2.31
C VAL A 128 11.42 4.05 -1.26
N VAL A 129 10.97 5.31 -1.41
CA VAL A 129 10.09 5.97 -0.44
C VAL A 129 8.98 6.74 -1.14
N ALA A 130 7.73 6.43 -0.80
CA ALA A 130 6.53 7.08 -1.31
C ALA A 130 5.74 7.78 -0.19
N GLU A 131 4.82 8.68 -0.56
CA GLU A 131 4.15 9.51 0.42
C GLU A 131 2.70 9.85 0.07
N THR A 132 1.96 10.26 1.10
CA THR A 132 0.72 11.02 0.96
C THR A 132 0.72 12.23 1.90
N ASN A 133 -0.13 13.22 1.63
CA ASN A 133 -0.19 14.45 2.42
C ASN A 133 -1.22 14.34 3.56
N ASP A 134 -0.76 14.04 4.76
CA ASP A 134 -1.57 13.94 5.99
C ASP A 134 -1.78 15.29 6.72
N GLY A 135 -1.48 16.41 6.05
CA GLY A 135 -1.39 17.76 6.65
C GLY A 135 -2.67 18.32 7.28
N LEU A 136 -3.82 17.66 7.11
CA LEU A 136 -5.05 18.07 7.80
C LEU A 136 -5.03 17.71 9.29
N LEU A 137 -4.50 16.54 9.63
CA LEU A 137 -4.38 16.01 11.00
C LEU A 137 -2.96 16.03 11.54
N ASN A 138 -1.97 16.33 10.70
CA ASN A 138 -0.55 16.32 11.05
C ASN A 138 0.11 17.66 10.72
N ASP A 139 0.96 18.19 11.59
CA ASP A 139 1.85 19.30 11.24
C ASP A 139 2.99 18.80 10.34
N VAL A 140 2.73 18.78 9.03
CA VAL A 140 3.71 18.33 8.03
C VAL A 140 5.00 19.18 8.01
N ARG A 141 4.91 20.46 8.45
CA ARG A 141 6.06 21.37 8.46
C ARG A 141 7.06 21.05 9.57
N SER A 142 6.60 20.48 10.68
CA SER A 142 7.49 20.03 11.77
C SER A 142 8.40 18.87 11.36
N ARG A 143 8.00 18.10 10.33
CA ARG A 143 8.77 16.96 9.77
C ARG A 143 9.27 16.03 10.88
N PRO A 144 8.37 15.45 11.70
CA PRO A 144 8.75 14.83 12.97
C PRO A 144 9.38 13.44 12.83
N LEU A 145 9.26 12.79 11.67
CA LEU A 145 9.78 11.44 11.42
C LEU A 145 11.26 11.47 11.07
N GLY A 146 12.00 10.48 11.52
CA GLY A 146 13.42 10.32 11.26
C GLY A 146 13.91 8.88 11.48
N ARG A 147 15.18 8.72 11.84
CA ARG A 147 15.86 7.44 12.01
C ARG A 147 15.14 6.52 12.99
N GLN A 148 14.63 7.05 14.10
CA GLN A 148 13.95 6.25 15.14
C GLN A 148 12.73 5.54 14.58
N GLU A 149 11.84 6.27 13.91
CA GLU A 149 10.58 5.74 13.36
C GLU A 149 10.84 4.79 12.19
N VAL A 150 11.80 5.13 11.31
CA VAL A 150 12.19 4.25 10.18
C VAL A 150 12.74 2.93 10.70
N PHE A 151 13.67 2.95 11.65
CA PHE A 151 14.26 1.73 12.21
C PHE A 151 13.23 0.93 13.00
N ALA A 152 12.29 1.59 13.71
CA ALA A 152 11.20 0.91 14.41
C ALA A 152 10.27 0.18 13.42
N ALA A 153 9.87 0.84 12.32
CA ALA A 153 9.03 0.22 11.29
C ALA A 153 9.73 -0.99 10.65
N LEU A 154 11.02 -0.88 10.31
CA LEU A 154 11.79 -1.97 9.70
C LEU A 154 11.96 -3.15 10.65
N ARG A 155 12.22 -2.90 11.95
CA ARG A 155 12.40 -3.95 12.96
C ARG A 155 11.10 -4.64 13.36
N SER A 156 9.96 -3.95 13.28
CA SER A 156 8.64 -4.53 13.58
C SER A 156 8.06 -5.35 12.44
N ALA A 157 8.73 -5.35 11.26
CA ALA A 157 8.23 -6.05 10.09
C ALA A 157 8.10 -7.56 10.34
N SER A 158 6.93 -8.11 10.01
CA SER A 158 6.61 -9.52 10.16
C SER A 158 5.78 -10.03 8.97
N THR A 159 5.80 -11.35 8.76
CA THR A 159 5.04 -12.04 7.71
C THR A 159 3.62 -12.43 8.16
N GLY A 160 3.21 -11.97 9.35
CA GLY A 160 1.90 -12.26 9.95
C GLY A 160 0.80 -11.31 9.50
N PRO A 161 -0.28 -11.22 10.28
CA PRO A 161 -1.36 -10.26 10.06
C PRO A 161 -0.83 -8.82 10.03
N VAL A 162 -1.37 -8.00 9.11
CA VAL A 162 -1.00 -6.60 8.97
C VAL A 162 -1.99 -5.73 9.73
N GLU A 163 -1.50 -4.78 10.54
CA GLU A 163 -2.35 -3.76 11.14
C GLU A 163 -2.86 -2.80 10.06
N GLU A 164 -4.16 -2.42 10.16
CA GLU A 164 -4.86 -1.61 9.18
C GLU A 164 -5.53 -0.39 9.82
N GLY A 165 -5.93 0.58 9.00
CA GLY A 165 -6.57 1.81 9.44
C GLY A 165 -5.57 2.90 9.82
N ALA A 166 -5.77 3.54 10.97
CA ALA A 166 -5.01 4.72 11.41
C ALA A 166 -3.63 4.36 12.02
N VAL A 167 -2.82 3.58 11.33
CA VAL A 167 -1.51 3.08 11.77
C VAL A 167 -0.40 3.47 10.81
N GLY A 168 0.83 3.56 11.30
CA GLY A 168 2.01 3.87 10.49
C GLY A 168 1.79 5.11 9.62
N ALA A 169 2.13 5.01 8.34
CA ALA A 169 1.92 6.08 7.35
C ALA A 169 0.45 6.48 7.15
N GLY A 170 -0.49 5.64 7.59
CA GLY A 170 -1.94 5.92 7.54
C GLY A 170 -2.50 6.68 8.74
N ALA A 171 -1.70 7.01 9.75
CA ALA A 171 -2.19 7.61 11.00
C ALA A 171 -2.94 8.93 10.81
N GLY A 172 -2.47 9.82 9.93
CA GLY A 172 -3.06 11.15 9.68
C GLY A 172 -3.85 11.27 8.37
N THR A 173 -4.01 10.20 7.60
CA THR A 173 -4.61 10.26 6.25
C THR A 173 -6.14 10.27 6.26
N ILE A 174 -6.73 10.79 5.19
CA ILE A 174 -8.18 10.97 5.03
C ILE A 174 -8.58 10.46 3.65
N ALA A 175 -9.60 9.61 3.59
CA ALA A 175 -10.10 9.11 2.32
C ALA A 175 -11.62 9.30 2.21
N PHE A 176 -12.08 9.85 1.08
CA PHE A 176 -13.49 10.15 0.80
C PHE A 176 -14.16 11.00 1.89
N GLY A 177 -13.37 11.84 2.61
CA GLY A 177 -13.84 12.67 3.72
C GLY A 177 -14.10 11.91 5.02
N PHE A 178 -13.75 10.64 5.10
CA PHE A 178 -13.65 9.83 6.31
C PHE A 178 -12.19 9.57 6.68
N LYS A 179 -11.92 9.06 7.86
CA LYS A 179 -10.59 8.64 8.22
C LYS A 179 -10.14 7.51 7.28
N GLY A 180 -9.06 7.75 6.55
CA GLY A 180 -8.37 6.76 5.72
C GLY A 180 -7.31 6.00 6.51
N GLY A 181 -6.37 5.37 5.82
CA GLY A 181 -5.30 4.65 6.50
C GLY A 181 -4.57 3.65 5.63
N ILE A 182 -3.95 2.69 6.30
CA ILE A 182 -3.40 1.49 5.68
C ILE A 182 -4.52 0.46 5.51
N GLY A 183 -4.54 -0.16 4.34
CA GLY A 183 -5.41 -1.31 4.08
C GLY A 183 -4.68 -2.36 3.27
N THR A 184 -5.10 -3.61 3.38
CA THR A 184 -4.46 -4.71 2.65
C THR A 184 -5.47 -5.76 2.22
N ALA A 185 -5.15 -6.50 1.17
CA ALA A 185 -5.90 -7.66 0.71
C ALA A 185 -5.03 -8.57 -0.15
N SER A 186 -5.46 -9.79 -0.39
CA SER A 186 -4.80 -10.73 -1.30
C SER A 186 -5.78 -11.48 -2.18
N ARG A 187 -5.26 -12.07 -3.25
CA ARG A 187 -5.95 -13.01 -4.12
C ARG A 187 -5.03 -14.18 -4.44
N ARG A 188 -5.59 -15.38 -4.39
CA ARG A 188 -4.89 -16.61 -4.75
C ARG A 188 -5.48 -17.19 -6.02
N LEU A 189 -4.62 -17.44 -7.00
CA LEU A 189 -5.02 -18.08 -8.26
C LEU A 189 -5.20 -19.59 -8.05
N SER A 190 -6.05 -20.20 -8.88
CA SER A 190 -6.23 -21.66 -8.88
C SER A 190 -4.94 -22.39 -9.27
N PRO A 191 -4.76 -23.66 -8.87
CA PRO A 191 -3.62 -24.47 -9.31
C PRO A 191 -3.46 -24.55 -10.83
N SER A 192 -4.56 -24.57 -11.57
CA SER A 192 -4.55 -24.57 -13.05
C SER A 192 -4.05 -23.25 -13.64
N GLN A 193 -4.03 -22.17 -12.87
CA GLN A 193 -3.48 -20.85 -13.23
C GLN A 193 -2.12 -20.61 -12.58
N GLY A 194 -1.47 -21.65 -12.05
CA GLY A 194 -0.15 -21.59 -11.41
C GLY A 194 -0.15 -21.49 -9.89
N GLY A 195 -1.32 -21.32 -9.24
CA GLY A 195 -1.45 -21.25 -7.78
C GLY A 195 -0.86 -20.01 -7.13
N TRP A 196 -0.48 -19.00 -7.93
CA TRP A 196 0.19 -17.78 -7.47
C TRP A 196 -0.68 -16.92 -6.57
N THR A 197 -0.02 -16.18 -5.70
CA THR A 197 -0.65 -15.19 -4.82
C THR A 197 -0.31 -13.77 -5.29
N VAL A 198 -1.29 -12.89 -5.25
CA VAL A 198 -1.12 -11.45 -5.39
C VAL A 198 -1.59 -10.79 -4.11
N GLY A 199 -0.74 -10.00 -3.49
CA GLY A 199 -1.04 -9.22 -2.30
C GLY A 199 -0.93 -7.73 -2.59
N VAL A 200 -1.80 -6.94 -1.97
CA VAL A 200 -1.83 -5.48 -2.11
C VAL A 200 -1.87 -4.82 -0.74
N LEU A 201 -1.09 -3.75 -0.58
CA LEU A 201 -1.18 -2.82 0.54
C LEU A 201 -1.38 -1.42 -0.03
N VAL A 202 -2.30 -0.65 0.57
CA VAL A 202 -2.58 0.74 0.19
C VAL A 202 -2.35 1.69 1.36
N GLN A 203 -1.87 2.90 1.05
CA GLN A 203 -1.96 4.08 1.90
C GLN A 203 -2.95 5.03 1.25
N THR A 204 -4.18 5.13 1.82
CA THR A 204 -5.27 5.92 1.24
C THR A 204 -5.33 7.32 1.82
N ASN A 205 -5.34 8.33 0.96
CA ASN A 205 -5.46 9.75 1.34
C ASN A 205 -6.05 10.56 0.17
N TYR A 206 -7.20 10.15 -0.37
CA TYR A 206 -7.79 10.77 -1.56
C TYR A 206 -9.31 10.89 -1.43
N GLY A 207 -9.88 11.76 -2.27
CA GLY A 207 -11.30 11.99 -2.31
C GLY A 207 -11.99 11.40 -3.54
N GLY A 208 -13.25 11.78 -3.73
CA GLY A 208 -14.10 11.32 -4.82
C GLY A 208 -15.50 10.95 -4.35
N ASP A 209 -16.19 10.10 -5.11
CA ASP A 209 -17.53 9.59 -4.84
C ASP A 209 -17.46 8.15 -4.35
N LEU A 210 -17.28 7.95 -3.04
CA LEU A 210 -17.08 6.62 -2.46
C LEU A 210 -18.13 5.63 -2.94
N ARG A 211 -17.65 4.58 -3.60
CA ARG A 211 -18.45 3.42 -4.00
C ARG A 211 -17.93 2.17 -3.29
N ILE A 212 -18.83 1.37 -2.77
CA ILE A 212 -18.51 0.08 -2.17
C ILE A 212 -19.27 -0.98 -2.94
N CYS A 213 -18.54 -1.83 -3.67
CA CYS A 213 -19.11 -2.84 -4.58
C CYS A 213 -20.19 -2.22 -5.52
N GLY A 214 -19.96 -1.02 -6.03
CA GLY A 214 -20.87 -0.28 -6.91
C GLY A 214 -21.93 0.58 -6.22
N ALA A 215 -22.27 0.32 -4.94
CA ALA A 215 -23.22 1.14 -4.19
C ALA A 215 -22.66 2.56 -3.93
N PRO A 216 -23.43 3.64 -4.12
CA PRO A 216 -22.96 5.02 -4.03
C PRO A 216 -22.94 5.52 -2.57
N VAL A 217 -22.15 4.85 -1.72
CA VAL A 217 -22.12 5.07 -0.27
C VAL A 217 -21.77 6.50 0.10
N GLY A 218 -20.81 7.11 -0.62
CA GLY A 218 -20.40 8.49 -0.36
C GLY A 218 -21.54 9.49 -0.49
N ARG A 219 -22.32 9.39 -1.55
CA ARG A 219 -23.49 10.26 -1.81
C ARG A 219 -24.59 10.06 -0.79
N GLU A 220 -24.87 8.80 -0.47
CA GLU A 220 -25.94 8.44 0.48
C GLU A 220 -25.63 8.91 1.91
N LEU A 221 -24.36 8.90 2.32
CA LEU A 221 -23.95 9.33 3.65
C LEU A 221 -23.79 10.86 3.78
N ARG A 222 -23.40 11.54 2.71
CA ARG A 222 -22.94 12.94 2.76
C ARG A 222 -23.72 13.89 1.86
N GLY A 223 -24.53 13.40 0.93
CA GLY A 223 -25.26 14.18 -0.05
C GLY A 223 -24.42 14.74 -1.22
N VAL A 224 -23.10 14.86 -1.05
CA VAL A 224 -22.16 15.36 -2.05
C VAL A 224 -20.87 14.53 -2.03
N SER A 225 -20.15 14.51 -3.17
CA SER A 225 -18.81 13.92 -3.20
C SER A 225 -17.82 14.78 -2.39
N SER A 226 -16.79 14.15 -1.81
CA SER A 226 -15.66 14.89 -1.23
C SER A 226 -14.80 15.51 -2.33
N SER A 227 -13.91 16.47 -1.97
CA SER A 227 -12.87 16.91 -2.90
C SER A 227 -12.16 15.71 -3.51
N ALA A 228 -11.92 15.75 -4.82
CA ALA A 228 -11.24 14.66 -5.52
C ALA A 228 -9.72 14.66 -5.31
N ASP A 229 -9.16 15.76 -4.80
CA ASP A 229 -7.72 15.88 -4.53
C ASP A 229 -7.26 14.94 -3.40
N GLY A 230 -5.99 14.60 -3.45
CA GLY A 230 -5.37 13.73 -2.43
C GLY A 230 -4.22 12.92 -3.02
N SER A 231 -3.96 11.74 -2.48
CA SER A 231 -2.91 10.84 -2.97
C SER A 231 -3.19 9.41 -2.55
N VAL A 232 -2.64 8.45 -3.28
CA VAL A 232 -2.67 7.04 -2.89
C VAL A 232 -1.38 6.35 -3.30
N ILE A 233 -0.85 5.54 -2.41
CA ILE A 233 0.23 4.63 -2.74
C ILE A 233 -0.31 3.21 -2.70
N VAL A 234 -0.06 2.46 -3.76
CA VAL A 234 -0.41 1.03 -3.87
C VAL A 234 0.87 0.21 -4.01
N VAL A 235 1.11 -0.68 -3.06
CA VAL A 235 2.21 -1.65 -3.10
C VAL A 235 1.63 -3.02 -3.47
N ILE A 236 2.15 -3.63 -4.52
CA ILE A 236 1.68 -4.90 -5.07
C ILE A 236 2.82 -5.92 -5.00
N ALA A 237 2.57 -7.05 -4.37
CA ALA A 237 3.48 -8.18 -4.29
C ALA A 237 2.91 -9.39 -5.03
N THR A 238 3.77 -10.22 -5.60
CA THR A 238 3.41 -11.55 -6.09
C THR A 238 4.57 -12.52 -5.92
N ASP A 239 4.26 -13.80 -5.71
CA ASP A 239 5.22 -14.90 -5.78
C ASP A 239 5.34 -15.51 -7.19
N ALA A 240 4.57 -14.99 -8.15
CA ALA A 240 4.67 -15.40 -9.55
C ALA A 240 6.01 -14.92 -10.16
N PRO A 241 6.64 -15.72 -11.05
CA PRO A 241 7.89 -15.36 -11.71
C PRO A 241 7.64 -14.36 -12.85
N VAL A 242 7.51 -13.08 -12.50
CA VAL A 242 7.13 -11.98 -13.38
C VAL A 242 8.27 -10.98 -13.53
N ASP A 243 8.60 -10.61 -14.77
CA ASP A 243 9.60 -9.59 -15.08
C ASP A 243 9.13 -8.16 -14.82
N ALA A 244 10.06 -7.20 -14.77
CA ALA A 244 9.76 -5.79 -14.49
C ALA A 244 8.74 -5.19 -15.46
N ARG A 245 8.80 -5.55 -16.77
CA ARG A 245 7.84 -5.08 -17.77
C ARG A 245 6.40 -5.52 -17.44
N ASN A 246 6.21 -6.78 -17.05
CA ASN A 246 4.90 -7.31 -16.67
C ASN A 246 4.48 -6.83 -15.29
N LEU A 247 5.41 -6.62 -14.34
CA LEU A 247 5.13 -5.97 -13.06
C LEU A 247 4.61 -4.54 -13.25
N ARG A 248 5.17 -3.77 -14.20
CA ARG A 248 4.63 -2.45 -14.55
C ARG A 248 3.19 -2.53 -15.08
N ARG A 249 2.87 -3.57 -15.86
CA ARG A 249 1.48 -3.83 -16.32
C ARG A 249 0.55 -4.21 -15.17
N MET A 250 1.03 -4.97 -14.17
CA MET A 250 0.29 -5.24 -12.93
C MET A 250 0.06 -3.94 -12.15
N ALA A 251 1.11 -3.13 -11.93
CA ALA A 251 1.00 -1.84 -11.24
C ALA A 251 -0.05 -0.92 -11.89
N ALA A 252 -0.10 -0.87 -13.21
CA ALA A 252 -1.12 -0.10 -13.95
C ALA A 252 -2.57 -0.56 -13.66
N ARG A 253 -2.81 -1.82 -13.30
CA ARG A 253 -4.15 -2.36 -12.97
C ARG A 253 -4.66 -1.89 -11.62
N ALA A 254 -3.78 -1.44 -10.72
CA ALA A 254 -4.21 -0.82 -9.48
C ALA A 254 -5.14 0.39 -9.72
N MET A 255 -4.89 1.17 -10.79
CA MET A 255 -5.73 2.31 -11.14
C MET A 255 -7.18 1.89 -11.46
N LEU A 256 -7.39 0.71 -12.04
CA LEU A 256 -8.73 0.17 -12.27
C LEU A 256 -9.42 -0.25 -10.95
N GLY A 257 -8.67 -0.79 -9.99
CA GLY A 257 -9.17 -1.07 -8.64
C GLY A 257 -9.55 0.20 -7.89
N LEU A 258 -8.71 1.24 -7.95
CA LEU A 258 -9.01 2.56 -7.38
C LEU A 258 -10.25 3.20 -8.01
N ALA A 259 -10.39 3.13 -9.33
CA ALA A 259 -11.57 3.67 -10.03
C ALA A 259 -12.88 3.01 -9.57
N ARG A 260 -12.87 1.72 -9.24
CA ARG A 260 -14.04 1.02 -8.68
C ARG A 260 -14.49 1.56 -7.34
N THR A 261 -13.57 2.11 -6.55
CA THR A 261 -13.89 2.73 -5.25
C THR A 261 -14.44 4.15 -5.35
N GLY A 262 -14.45 4.74 -6.56
CA GLY A 262 -14.94 6.10 -6.82
C GLY A 262 -13.84 7.16 -6.84
N SER A 263 -12.55 6.77 -6.94
CA SER A 263 -11.45 7.69 -7.22
C SER A 263 -11.56 8.27 -8.63
N ALA A 264 -11.30 9.57 -8.76
CA ALA A 264 -11.32 10.28 -10.05
C ALA A 264 -9.92 10.56 -10.61
N GLY A 265 -8.83 10.25 -9.86
CA GLY A 265 -7.46 10.58 -10.27
C GLY A 265 -7.29 12.06 -10.57
N ALA A 266 -7.68 12.93 -9.63
CA ALA A 266 -7.71 14.39 -9.83
C ALA A 266 -6.29 14.96 -10.05
N ASN A 267 -6.21 16.14 -10.66
CA ASN A 267 -4.93 16.80 -10.97
C ASN A 267 -4.02 17.00 -9.74
N GLY A 268 -4.58 17.29 -8.57
CA GLY A 268 -3.86 17.48 -7.30
C GLY A 268 -3.52 16.16 -6.58
N SER A 269 -3.74 15.00 -7.20
CA SER A 269 -3.50 13.68 -6.61
C SER A 269 -2.13 13.12 -6.99
N GLY A 270 -1.45 12.47 -6.04
CA GLY A 270 -0.25 11.66 -6.27
C GLY A 270 -0.62 10.18 -6.23
N ASP A 271 -0.92 9.60 -7.39
CA ASP A 271 -1.41 8.22 -7.52
C ASP A 271 -0.29 7.34 -8.09
N TYR A 272 0.34 6.56 -7.21
CA TYR A 272 1.47 5.70 -7.57
C TYR A 272 1.19 4.25 -7.21
N ALA A 273 1.62 3.34 -8.07
CA ALA A 273 1.65 1.92 -7.78
C ALA A 273 3.04 1.35 -8.01
N ILE A 274 3.57 0.58 -7.07
CA ILE A 274 4.80 -0.18 -7.21
C ILE A 274 4.46 -1.67 -7.12
N ALA A 275 4.97 -2.46 -8.06
CA ALA A 275 4.81 -3.91 -8.05
C ALA A 275 6.17 -4.59 -8.03
N PHE A 276 6.27 -5.72 -7.31
CA PHE A 276 7.45 -6.55 -7.27
C PHE A 276 7.11 -8.05 -7.23
N SER A 277 8.06 -8.88 -7.66
CA SER A 277 7.98 -10.33 -7.48
C SER A 277 8.92 -10.76 -6.35
N SER A 278 8.39 -11.52 -5.38
CA SER A 278 9.19 -12.13 -4.31
C SER A 278 9.75 -13.50 -4.70
N ALA A 279 9.48 -13.99 -5.91
CA ALA A 279 9.92 -15.29 -6.41
C ALA A 279 11.44 -15.49 -6.18
N PRO A 280 11.87 -16.51 -5.41
CA PRO A 280 13.28 -16.68 -5.06
C PRO A 280 14.21 -16.87 -6.28
N GLU A 281 13.70 -17.51 -7.33
CA GLU A 281 14.41 -17.76 -8.57
C GLU A 281 14.65 -16.49 -9.42
N LEU A 282 13.95 -15.41 -9.12
CA LEU A 282 14.12 -14.11 -9.77
C LEU A 282 14.99 -13.14 -8.95
N ARG A 283 15.58 -13.58 -7.84
CA ARG A 283 16.49 -12.74 -7.05
C ARG A 283 17.69 -12.30 -7.88
N ILE A 284 17.93 -11.02 -7.94
CA ILE A 284 19.00 -10.41 -8.73
C ILE A 284 20.21 -10.22 -7.84
N ARG A 285 21.30 -10.93 -8.14
CA ARG A 285 22.60 -10.85 -7.46
C ARG A 285 23.64 -10.25 -8.38
N ALA A 286 24.47 -9.35 -7.87
CA ALA A 286 25.56 -8.72 -8.62
C ALA A 286 26.74 -9.68 -8.81
N VAL A 287 26.57 -10.72 -9.62
CA VAL A 287 27.60 -11.75 -9.87
C VAL A 287 28.39 -11.53 -11.16
N GLY A 288 28.06 -10.49 -11.94
CA GLY A 288 28.75 -10.17 -13.20
C GLY A 288 28.60 -11.23 -14.33
N GLN A 289 27.61 -12.13 -14.19
CA GLN A 289 27.37 -13.23 -15.14
C GLN A 289 25.89 -13.33 -15.47
N ALA A 290 25.57 -13.96 -16.59
CA ALA A 290 24.20 -14.26 -16.98
C ALA A 290 23.51 -15.16 -15.94
N GLN A 291 22.29 -14.81 -15.53
CA GLN A 291 21.45 -15.60 -14.66
C GLN A 291 20.25 -16.13 -15.44
N PRO A 292 20.00 -17.45 -15.44
CA PRO A 292 18.82 -18.00 -16.11
C PRO A 292 17.57 -17.59 -15.31
N ALA A 293 16.52 -17.15 -16.00
CA ALA A 293 15.23 -16.85 -15.39
C ALA A 293 14.11 -17.56 -16.18
N ARG A 294 13.21 -18.22 -15.46
CA ARG A 294 11.94 -18.69 -16.02
C ARG A 294 10.87 -17.67 -15.73
N LEU A 295 10.25 -17.15 -16.76
CA LEU A 295 9.26 -16.09 -16.66
C LEU A 295 7.90 -16.58 -17.14
N LEU A 296 6.83 -16.06 -16.55
CA LEU A 296 5.47 -16.24 -17.06
C LEU A 296 5.33 -15.57 -18.43
N SER A 297 4.66 -16.28 -19.35
CA SER A 297 4.32 -15.71 -20.66
C SER A 297 3.23 -14.64 -20.54
N ASN A 298 3.09 -13.79 -21.56
CA ASN A 298 2.06 -12.76 -21.58
C ASN A 298 0.63 -13.33 -21.49
N GLU A 299 0.41 -14.51 -22.03
CA GLU A 299 -0.88 -15.21 -22.06
C GLU A 299 -1.34 -15.59 -20.64
N ALA A 300 -0.39 -15.81 -19.72
CA ALA A 300 -0.68 -16.16 -18.32
C ALA A 300 -0.97 -14.95 -17.42
N MET A 301 -0.84 -13.71 -17.93
CA MET A 301 -0.92 -12.51 -17.09
C MET A 301 -2.33 -12.07 -16.70
N SER A 302 -3.38 -12.44 -17.45
CA SER A 302 -4.74 -11.92 -17.22
C SER A 302 -5.30 -12.24 -15.83
N PRO A 303 -5.13 -13.44 -15.27
CA PRO A 303 -5.56 -13.73 -13.90
C PRO A 303 -4.84 -12.88 -12.84
N LEU A 304 -3.54 -12.62 -13.01
CA LEU A 304 -2.77 -11.73 -12.12
C LEU A 304 -3.26 -10.28 -12.19
N PHE A 305 -3.65 -9.81 -13.38
CA PHE A 305 -4.24 -8.48 -13.53
C PHE A 305 -5.58 -8.36 -12.81
N LEU A 306 -6.46 -9.36 -12.93
CA LEU A 306 -7.72 -9.40 -12.19
C LEU A 306 -7.47 -9.41 -10.67
N ALA A 307 -6.51 -10.22 -10.23
CA ALA A 307 -6.13 -10.30 -8.82
C ALA A 307 -5.69 -8.94 -8.25
N VAL A 308 -4.89 -8.17 -8.99
CA VAL A 308 -4.50 -6.80 -8.59
C VAL A 308 -5.72 -5.90 -8.46
N ILE A 309 -6.63 -5.91 -9.44
CA ILE A 309 -7.82 -5.05 -9.45
C ILE A 309 -8.69 -5.33 -8.21
N GLU A 310 -9.03 -6.60 -7.98
CA GLU A 310 -9.89 -7.00 -6.86
C GLU A 310 -9.23 -6.78 -5.49
N ALA A 311 -7.93 -7.09 -5.36
CA ALA A 311 -7.21 -6.88 -4.11
C ALA A 311 -7.02 -5.37 -3.81
N THR A 312 -6.80 -4.53 -4.82
CA THR A 312 -6.71 -3.08 -4.62
C THR A 312 -8.04 -2.50 -4.14
N GLU A 313 -9.16 -2.88 -4.79
CA GLU A 313 -10.50 -2.46 -4.38
C GLU A 313 -10.79 -2.85 -2.92
N GLU A 314 -10.52 -4.09 -2.53
CA GLU A 314 -10.76 -4.56 -1.16
C GLU A 314 -9.81 -3.92 -0.14
N ALA A 315 -8.54 -3.71 -0.47
CA ALA A 315 -7.58 -3.04 0.40
C ALA A 315 -8.02 -1.60 0.73
N VAL A 316 -8.57 -0.87 -0.25
CA VAL A 316 -9.14 0.47 0.00
C VAL A 316 -10.32 0.39 0.98
N TYR A 317 -11.23 -0.56 0.81
CA TYR A 317 -12.34 -0.73 1.75
C TYR A 317 -11.85 -1.08 3.16
N ASN A 318 -10.88 -1.97 3.28
CA ASN A 318 -10.29 -2.32 4.57
C ASN A 318 -9.64 -1.11 5.25
N SER A 319 -8.97 -0.23 4.50
CA SER A 319 -8.39 1.00 5.06
C SER A 319 -9.44 1.93 5.72
N LEU A 320 -10.66 1.97 5.16
CA LEU A 320 -11.77 2.77 5.68
C LEU A 320 -12.50 2.07 6.83
N PHE A 321 -12.81 0.79 6.70
CA PHE A 321 -13.53 0.03 7.73
C PHE A 321 -12.71 -0.12 9.00
N ARG A 322 -11.40 -0.31 8.89
CA ARG A 322 -10.48 -0.48 10.02
C ARG A 322 -10.09 0.84 10.69
N ALA A 323 -10.23 1.98 10.00
CA ALA A 323 -9.90 3.28 10.57
C ALA A 323 -10.83 3.67 11.72
N VAL A 324 -10.27 4.31 12.75
CA VAL A 324 -10.97 4.89 13.87
C VAL A 324 -11.07 6.41 13.69
N THR A 325 -12.04 7.04 14.38
CA THR A 325 -12.13 8.51 14.41
C THR A 325 -10.86 9.11 15.02
N VAL A 326 -10.30 10.12 14.38
CA VAL A 326 -9.07 10.80 14.84
C VAL A 326 -9.32 12.29 14.96
N SER A 327 -8.91 12.84 16.10
CA SER A 327 -8.91 14.29 16.35
C SER A 327 -7.48 14.80 16.45
N ALA A 328 -7.22 15.93 15.79
CA ALA A 328 -5.98 16.68 15.87
C ALA A 328 -6.17 18.09 15.32
N ARG A 329 -5.38 19.07 15.79
CA ARG A 329 -5.34 20.44 15.27
C ARG A 329 -6.71 21.10 15.24
N GLY A 330 -7.51 20.88 16.30
CA GLY A 330 -8.88 21.41 16.41
C GLY A 330 -9.88 20.80 15.41
N ARG A 331 -9.55 19.69 14.75
CA ARG A 331 -10.39 19.00 13.76
C ARG A 331 -10.63 17.57 14.19
N THR A 332 -11.82 17.06 13.85
CA THR A 332 -12.16 15.64 14.01
C THR A 332 -12.54 15.07 12.67
N VAL A 333 -11.85 14.02 12.26
CA VAL A 333 -12.16 13.25 11.06
C VAL A 333 -12.80 11.93 11.48
N PRO A 334 -14.10 11.74 11.17
CA PRO A 334 -14.82 10.56 11.59
C PRO A 334 -14.37 9.31 10.84
N ALA A 335 -14.42 8.18 11.50
CA ALA A 335 -14.38 6.87 10.83
C ALA A 335 -15.62 6.71 9.94
N LEU A 336 -15.53 5.83 8.94
CA LEU A 336 -16.70 5.45 8.14
C LEU A 336 -17.77 4.87 9.08
N PRO A 337 -19.02 5.42 9.12
CA PRO A 337 -20.07 4.95 10.05
C PRO A 337 -20.57 3.57 9.61
N LEU A 338 -20.40 2.54 10.44
CA LEU A 338 -20.68 1.15 10.07
C LEU A 338 -22.17 0.91 9.79
N GLU A 339 -23.05 1.14 10.76
CA GLU A 339 -24.49 0.84 10.63
C GLU A 339 -25.15 1.57 9.44
N PRO A 340 -24.96 2.89 9.25
CA PRO A 340 -25.49 3.58 8.07
C PRO A 340 -24.93 3.01 6.75
N THR A 341 -23.64 2.68 6.72
CA THR A 341 -23.00 2.06 5.54
C THR A 341 -23.63 0.71 5.23
N LEU A 342 -23.80 -0.17 6.23
CA LEU A 342 -24.40 -1.49 6.04
C LEU A 342 -25.86 -1.39 5.60
N ALA A 343 -26.63 -0.43 6.13
CA ALA A 343 -28.00 -0.18 5.69
C ALA A 343 -28.07 0.21 4.20
N ILE A 344 -27.14 1.07 3.74
CA ILE A 344 -27.03 1.43 2.32
C ILE A 344 -26.69 0.20 1.50
N LEU A 345 -25.69 -0.58 1.89
CA LEU A 345 -25.25 -1.77 1.14
C LEU A 345 -26.36 -2.82 1.01
N ARG A 346 -27.19 -3.03 2.05
CA ARG A 346 -28.38 -3.88 1.98
C ARG A 346 -29.42 -3.34 1.01
N ARG A 347 -29.70 -2.03 1.04
CA ARG A 347 -30.65 -1.38 0.12
C ARG A 347 -30.24 -1.50 -1.35
N TYR A 348 -28.94 -1.49 -1.64
CA TYR A 348 -28.41 -1.69 -3.00
C TYR A 348 -28.15 -3.15 -3.35
N GLY A 349 -28.53 -4.11 -2.48
CA GLY A 349 -28.38 -5.54 -2.75
C GLY A 349 -26.94 -6.06 -2.72
N VAL A 350 -26.01 -5.27 -2.15
CA VAL A 350 -24.60 -5.68 -1.99
C VAL A 350 -24.44 -6.64 -0.81
N LEU A 351 -25.22 -6.44 0.25
CA LEU A 351 -25.34 -7.34 1.40
C LEU A 351 -26.75 -7.95 1.45
N ARG A 352 -26.83 -9.18 1.93
CA ARG A 352 -28.10 -9.88 2.20
C ARG A 352 -28.65 -9.53 3.58
#